data_0ee43810774fb77158a67e6ce8dbd0a0
#
_entry.id   0ee43810774fb77158a67e6ce8dbd0a0
#
_cell.length_a   1.000
_cell.length_b   1.000
_cell.length_c   1.000
_cell.angle_alpha   90.00
_cell.angle_beta   90.00
_cell.angle_gamma   90.00
#
_symmetry.space_group_name_H-M   'P 1'
#
loop_
_entity.id
_entity.type
_entity.pdbx_description
1 polymer ?
#
loop_
_entity_poly.entity_id
_entity_poly.type
_entity_poly.pdbx_seq_one_letter_code
_entity_poly.pdbx_strand_id
1 'polypeptide(L)'
;MKKIILFMSILAVANINAKSRSEMIREDLSKLGISQEIIVKTIELDKEIPNVVSEPDRGKIENMALEIEKVLKRNEKNFVLSENLINIYNAIGKNDTEKLNNLKRYEKYNPHEVSKLFFSNMYYSNKGDMESFDKNYEKLKEKYPDYLITRIAVTYVIGRDAIWNVMKNDEKTALATLNSIMKMCDDKIKTEESRISDEQAWAYKLTMGWFAISFYLNENRTQDAIDFYYENFEGKNKPSEEILYYNRYQNWYIKSELAKANKNDFYNNKKVFEKNLNKIKML
;
A
#
# COMPACT_ATOMS: atom_id res chain seq x y z
N MET A 1 -14.87 -35.29 19.84
CA MET A 1 -15.37 -34.00 20.38
C MET A 1 -14.26 -33.04 20.87
N LYS A 2 -13.17 -33.45 21.53
CA LYS A 2 -12.11 -32.54 22.03
C LYS A 2 -11.26 -31.85 20.93
N LYS A 3 -11.16 -32.42 19.73
CA LYS A 3 -10.39 -31.79 18.61
C LYS A 3 -11.16 -30.67 17.87
N ILE A 4 -12.49 -30.63 17.95
CA ILE A 4 -13.33 -29.61 17.31
C ILE A 4 -13.36 -28.33 18.15
N ILE A 5 -13.27 -28.44 19.47
CA ILE A 5 -13.23 -27.31 20.41
C ILE A 5 -11.90 -26.54 20.31
N LEU A 6 -10.79 -27.23 20.02
CA LEU A 6 -9.49 -26.59 19.85
C LEU A 6 -9.40 -25.81 18.52
N PHE A 7 -10.11 -26.26 17.47
CA PHE A 7 -10.17 -25.55 16.19
C PHE A 7 -11.05 -24.29 16.24
N MET A 8 -12.12 -24.32 17.03
CA MET A 8 -13.00 -23.15 17.22
C MET A 8 -12.37 -22.08 18.14
N SER A 9 -11.50 -22.46 19.08
CA SER A 9 -10.77 -21.48 19.90
C SER A 9 -9.62 -20.78 19.16
N ILE A 10 -9.07 -21.39 18.11
CA ILE A 10 -8.07 -20.75 17.24
C ILE A 10 -8.74 -19.78 16.27
N LEU A 11 -9.98 -20.02 15.84
CA LEU A 11 -10.77 -19.11 15.01
C LEU A 11 -11.32 -17.89 15.78
N ALA A 12 -11.47 -17.99 17.09
CA ALA A 12 -11.96 -16.88 17.94
C ALA A 12 -10.88 -15.85 18.29
N VAL A 13 -9.59 -16.12 18.04
CA VAL A 13 -8.48 -15.16 18.27
C VAL A 13 -8.17 -14.31 17.01
N ALA A 14 -8.77 -14.63 15.87
CA ALA A 14 -8.52 -13.92 14.59
C ALA A 14 -9.39 -12.68 14.35
N ASN A 15 -10.21 -12.26 15.32
CA ASN A 15 -10.95 -10.99 15.26
C ASN A 15 -10.29 -9.91 16.14
N ILE A 16 -8.99 -9.72 15.99
CA ILE A 16 -8.37 -8.44 16.36
C ILE A 16 -8.77 -7.49 15.24
N ASN A 17 -9.77 -6.64 15.51
CA ASN A 17 -10.16 -5.56 14.59
C ASN A 17 -8.90 -4.74 14.31
N ALA A 18 -8.38 -4.81 13.10
CA ALA A 18 -7.33 -3.89 12.70
C ALA A 18 -7.89 -2.48 12.82
N LYS A 19 -7.08 -1.58 13.40
CA LYS A 19 -7.48 -0.19 13.62
C LYS A 19 -7.45 0.56 12.30
N SER A 20 -8.40 1.45 12.10
CA SER A 20 -8.34 2.41 10.99
C SER A 20 -7.09 3.29 11.11
N ARG A 21 -6.63 3.83 10.00
CA ARG A 21 -5.49 4.76 9.98
C ARG A 21 -5.69 5.93 10.94
N SER A 22 -6.91 6.47 10.98
CA SER A 22 -7.27 7.58 11.87
C SER A 22 -7.17 7.23 13.36
N GLU A 23 -7.57 6.01 13.75
CA GLU A 23 -7.44 5.53 15.13
C GLU A 23 -5.98 5.34 15.52
N MET A 24 -5.17 4.75 14.64
CA MET A 24 -3.73 4.59 14.85
C MET A 24 -3.03 5.93 15.04
N ILE A 25 -3.35 6.94 14.20
CA ILE A 25 -2.80 8.29 14.30
C ILE A 25 -3.18 8.93 15.64
N ARG A 26 -4.45 8.85 16.05
CA ARG A 26 -4.91 9.39 17.34
C ARG A 26 -4.16 8.79 18.52
N GLU A 27 -4.05 7.47 18.54
CA GLU A 27 -3.39 6.75 19.61
C GLU A 27 -1.92 7.14 19.73
N ASP A 28 -1.18 7.11 18.63
CA ASP A 28 0.26 7.36 18.64
C ASP A 28 0.60 8.82 18.97
N LEU A 29 -0.09 9.76 18.35
CA LEU A 29 0.19 11.18 18.55
C LEU A 29 -0.27 11.65 19.94
N SER A 30 -1.35 11.08 20.49
CA SER A 30 -1.77 11.36 21.88
C SER A 30 -0.73 10.91 22.89
N LYS A 31 -0.09 9.73 22.69
CA LYS A 31 1.01 9.23 23.53
C LYS A 31 2.23 10.15 23.51
N LEU A 32 2.43 10.89 22.41
CA LEU A 32 3.51 11.88 22.27
C LEU A 32 3.15 13.26 22.82
N GLY A 33 1.95 13.42 23.36
CA GLY A 33 1.46 14.68 23.94
C GLY A 33 1.07 15.73 22.90
N ILE A 34 0.74 15.32 21.67
CA ILE A 34 0.28 16.22 20.61
C ILE A 34 -1.18 16.60 20.85
N SER A 35 -1.52 17.88 20.67
CA SER A 35 -2.89 18.39 20.91
C SER A 35 -3.91 17.78 19.95
N GLN A 36 -5.18 17.68 20.40
CA GLN A 36 -6.28 17.15 19.59
C GLN A 36 -6.48 17.91 18.27
N GLU A 37 -6.32 19.23 18.30
CA GLU A 37 -6.39 20.06 17.08
C GLU A 37 -5.38 19.62 16.02
N ILE A 38 -4.13 19.39 16.44
CA ILE A 38 -3.06 18.94 15.53
C ILE A 38 -3.29 17.50 15.08
N ILE A 39 -3.81 16.64 15.94
CA ILE A 39 -4.17 15.25 15.58
C ILE A 39 -5.25 15.26 14.50
N VAL A 40 -6.31 16.04 14.64
CA VAL A 40 -7.37 16.18 13.64
C VAL A 40 -6.79 16.67 12.32
N LYS A 41 -5.98 17.74 12.36
CA LYS A 41 -5.33 18.27 11.14
C LYS A 41 -4.40 17.24 10.49
N THR A 42 -3.69 16.44 11.28
CA THR A 42 -2.84 15.36 10.77
C THR A 42 -3.65 14.31 10.01
N ILE A 43 -4.79 13.89 10.57
CA ILE A 43 -5.69 12.92 9.93
C ILE A 43 -6.26 13.45 8.62
N GLU A 44 -6.66 14.73 8.57
CA GLU A 44 -7.15 15.38 7.36
C GLU A 44 -6.09 15.36 6.26
N LEU A 45 -4.86 15.76 6.57
CA LEU A 45 -3.75 15.75 5.63
C LEU A 45 -3.41 14.33 5.19
N ASP A 46 -3.29 13.37 6.11
CA ASP A 46 -2.94 11.98 5.83
C ASP A 46 -3.93 11.33 4.86
N LYS A 47 -5.23 11.58 5.00
CA LYS A 47 -6.28 11.04 4.11
C LYS A 47 -6.14 11.49 2.67
N GLU A 48 -5.60 12.68 2.42
CA GLU A 48 -5.45 13.23 1.07
C GLU A 48 -4.14 12.83 0.38
N ILE A 49 -3.12 12.41 1.12
CA ILE A 49 -1.79 12.13 0.57
C ILE A 49 -1.77 11.07 -0.53
N PRO A 50 -2.42 9.89 -0.39
CA PRO A 50 -2.39 8.88 -1.44
C PRO A 50 -2.94 9.39 -2.78
N ASN A 51 -3.89 10.30 -2.71
CA ASN A 51 -4.54 10.86 -3.88
C ASN A 51 -3.71 11.99 -4.49
N VAL A 52 -3.16 12.87 -3.65
CA VAL A 52 -2.34 14.01 -4.10
C VAL A 52 -1.04 13.55 -4.74
N VAL A 53 -0.32 12.60 -4.16
CA VAL A 53 0.95 12.08 -4.74
C VAL A 53 0.73 11.29 -6.03
N SER A 54 -0.49 10.84 -6.29
CA SER A 54 -0.87 10.11 -7.50
C SER A 54 -1.39 11.04 -8.60
N GLU A 55 -1.67 12.31 -8.29
CA GLU A 55 -2.08 13.31 -9.29
C GLU A 55 -0.89 13.79 -10.13
N PRO A 56 -1.10 14.07 -11.43
CA PRO A 56 -0.06 14.65 -12.27
C PRO A 56 0.25 16.12 -11.95
N ASP A 57 -0.57 16.78 -11.12
CA ASP A 57 -0.42 18.19 -10.76
C ASP A 57 0.63 18.37 -9.66
N ARG A 58 1.86 18.65 -10.09
CA ARG A 58 2.98 18.91 -9.20
C ARG A 58 2.74 20.07 -8.22
N GLY A 59 2.00 21.10 -8.62
CA GLY A 59 1.67 22.25 -7.76
C GLY A 59 0.84 21.86 -6.56
N LYS A 60 -0.10 20.92 -6.71
CA LYS A 60 -0.87 20.38 -5.58
C LYS A 60 0.02 19.62 -4.60
N ILE A 61 0.96 18.80 -5.11
CA ILE A 61 1.88 18.04 -4.28
C ILE A 61 2.80 18.99 -3.50
N GLU A 62 3.33 20.04 -4.14
CA GLU A 62 4.16 21.07 -3.49
C GLU A 62 3.38 21.84 -2.42
N ASN A 63 2.14 22.23 -2.67
CA ASN A 63 1.27 22.90 -1.69
C ASN A 63 1.00 22.00 -0.47
N MET A 64 0.75 20.72 -0.68
CA MET A 64 0.59 19.74 0.40
C MET A 64 1.87 19.65 1.24
N ALA A 65 3.06 19.59 0.62
CA ALA A 65 4.33 19.59 1.33
C ALA A 65 4.48 20.82 2.22
N LEU A 66 4.19 22.01 1.70
CA LEU A 66 4.28 23.27 2.45
C LEU A 66 3.30 23.30 3.64
N GLU A 67 2.10 22.77 3.49
CA GLU A 67 1.13 22.68 4.57
C GLU A 67 1.60 21.76 5.68
N ILE A 68 2.12 20.58 5.33
CA ILE A 68 2.69 19.63 6.28
C ILE A 68 3.90 20.23 7.01
N GLU A 69 4.81 20.89 6.27
CA GLU A 69 5.98 21.55 6.86
C GLU A 69 5.60 22.63 7.89
N LYS A 70 4.52 23.41 7.64
CA LYS A 70 4.00 24.39 8.59
C LYS A 70 3.55 23.75 9.91
N VAL A 71 2.87 22.60 9.83
CA VAL A 71 2.44 21.85 11.03
C VAL A 71 3.66 21.31 11.77
N LEU A 72 4.62 20.72 11.06
CA LEU A 72 5.83 20.13 11.64
C LEU A 72 6.75 21.16 12.32
N LYS A 73 6.83 22.40 11.84
CA LYS A 73 7.59 23.48 12.50
C LYS A 73 7.16 23.72 13.94
N ARG A 74 5.88 23.48 14.26
CA ARG A 74 5.30 23.66 15.60
C ARG A 74 5.15 22.36 16.36
N ASN A 75 5.24 21.24 15.66
CA ASN A 75 4.95 19.89 16.20
C ASN A 75 5.96 18.87 15.64
N GLU A 76 7.26 19.07 15.92
CA GLU A 76 8.34 18.23 15.36
C GLU A 76 8.23 16.73 15.70
N LYS A 77 7.52 16.41 16.81
CA LYS A 77 7.28 15.01 17.23
C LYS A 77 6.25 14.28 16.38
N ASN A 78 5.57 14.99 15.47
CA ASN A 78 4.55 14.38 14.62
C ASN A 78 5.21 13.54 13.51
N PHE A 79 5.59 12.32 13.87
CA PHE A 79 6.27 11.39 12.96
C PHE A 79 5.37 10.95 11.78
N VAL A 80 4.03 10.96 11.93
CA VAL A 80 3.09 10.61 10.86
C VAL A 80 3.23 11.58 9.68
N LEU A 81 3.27 12.88 9.95
CA LEU A 81 3.51 13.87 8.89
C LEU A 81 4.93 13.79 8.31
N SER A 82 5.92 13.37 9.12
CA SER A 82 7.27 13.11 8.59
C SER A 82 7.30 11.87 7.68
N GLU A 83 6.55 10.81 8.01
CA GLU A 83 6.34 9.64 7.14
C GLU A 83 5.75 10.05 5.79
N ASN A 84 4.71 10.85 5.81
CA ASN A 84 4.04 11.37 4.63
C ASN A 84 4.98 12.20 3.74
N LEU A 85 5.84 13.02 4.34
CA LEU A 85 6.84 13.80 3.58
C LEU A 85 7.90 12.93 2.90
N ILE A 86 8.17 11.71 3.35
CA ILE A 86 9.09 10.80 2.64
C ILE A 86 8.56 10.56 1.21
N ASN A 87 7.28 10.24 1.07
CA ASN A 87 6.65 10.02 -0.23
C ASN A 87 6.54 11.31 -1.05
N ILE A 88 6.08 12.40 -0.43
CA ILE A 88 5.89 13.69 -1.09
C ILE A 88 7.22 14.24 -1.61
N TYR A 89 8.27 14.24 -0.79
CA TYR A 89 9.58 14.76 -1.18
C TYR A 89 10.22 13.96 -2.33
N ASN A 90 9.94 12.66 -2.41
CA ASN A 90 10.35 11.86 -3.55
C ASN A 90 9.59 12.27 -4.82
N ALA A 91 8.27 12.46 -4.72
CA ALA A 91 7.43 12.83 -5.86
C ALA A 91 7.79 14.22 -6.45
N ILE A 92 8.11 15.21 -5.60
CA ILE A 92 8.48 16.56 -6.05
C ILE A 92 9.98 16.77 -6.28
N GLY A 93 10.81 15.76 -6.01
CA GLY A 93 12.26 15.86 -6.20
C GLY A 93 12.93 16.88 -5.26
N LYS A 94 12.52 16.95 -3.98
CA LYS A 94 13.20 17.76 -2.97
C LYS A 94 14.69 17.42 -2.89
N ASN A 95 15.51 18.37 -2.48
CA ASN A 95 16.96 18.15 -2.32
C ASN A 95 17.26 17.15 -1.20
N ASP A 96 18.43 16.52 -1.27
CA ASP A 96 18.84 15.46 -0.35
C ASP A 96 18.95 15.91 1.11
N THR A 97 19.30 17.16 1.36
CA THR A 97 19.40 17.71 2.72
C THR A 97 18.04 17.75 3.40
N GLU A 98 17.00 18.24 2.70
CA GLU A 98 15.64 18.28 3.22
C GLU A 98 15.09 16.87 3.45
N LYS A 99 15.31 15.95 2.49
CA LYS A 99 14.92 14.54 2.62
C LYS A 99 15.58 13.89 3.83
N LEU A 100 16.89 14.06 4.00
CA LEU A 100 17.64 13.49 5.12
C LEU A 100 17.21 14.07 6.48
N ASN A 101 16.98 15.38 6.56
CA ASN A 101 16.51 16.02 7.78
C ASN A 101 15.12 15.51 8.18
N ASN A 102 14.24 15.31 7.20
CA ASN A 102 12.93 14.73 7.45
C ASN A 102 13.01 13.26 7.91
N LEU A 103 13.88 12.44 7.27
CA LEU A 103 14.11 11.06 7.68
C LEU A 103 14.61 10.98 9.13
N LYS A 104 15.62 11.78 9.50
CA LYS A 104 16.14 11.83 10.87
C LYS A 104 15.06 12.18 11.89
N ARG A 105 14.18 13.11 11.56
CA ARG A 105 13.03 13.45 12.40
C ARG A 105 12.07 12.29 12.55
N TYR A 106 11.71 11.63 11.44
CA TYR A 106 10.87 10.45 11.43
C TYR A 106 11.44 9.34 12.31
N GLU A 107 12.71 8.97 12.12
CA GLU A 107 13.38 7.93 12.90
C GLU A 107 13.47 8.26 14.40
N LYS A 108 13.68 9.54 14.75
CA LYS A 108 13.77 10.01 16.13
C LYS A 108 12.46 9.86 16.89
N TYR A 109 11.34 10.17 16.25
CA TYR A 109 10.05 10.28 16.95
C TYR A 109 9.07 9.13 16.69
N ASN A 110 9.27 8.32 15.65
CA ASN A 110 8.47 7.13 15.43
C ASN A 110 8.87 6.03 16.43
N PRO A 111 7.95 5.53 17.27
CA PRO A 111 8.26 4.49 18.25
C PRO A 111 8.29 3.08 17.63
N HIS A 112 7.81 2.87 16.41
CA HIS A 112 7.58 1.57 15.79
C HIS A 112 8.77 1.13 14.92
N GLU A 113 9.58 0.18 15.41
CA GLU A 113 10.82 -0.24 14.73
C GLU A 113 10.58 -0.80 13.32
N VAL A 114 9.55 -1.63 13.15
CA VAL A 114 9.23 -2.25 11.85
C VAL A 114 8.89 -1.19 10.80
N SER A 115 8.04 -0.24 11.17
CA SER A 115 7.64 0.91 10.34
C SER A 115 8.85 1.78 9.98
N LYS A 116 9.73 2.07 10.96
CA LYS A 116 10.98 2.82 10.70
C LYS A 116 11.86 2.12 9.66
N LEU A 117 12.12 0.85 9.83
CA LEU A 117 12.96 0.10 8.89
C LEU A 117 12.40 0.14 7.47
N PHE A 118 11.08 -0.03 7.33
CA PHE A 118 10.43 -0.04 6.02
C PHE A 118 10.48 1.34 5.33
N PHE A 119 10.06 2.41 6.00
CA PHE A 119 10.02 3.74 5.39
C PHE A 119 11.41 4.35 5.20
N SER A 120 12.36 4.05 6.07
CA SER A 120 13.75 4.43 5.85
C SER A 120 14.32 3.74 4.62
N ASN A 121 13.94 2.50 4.34
CA ASN A 121 14.34 1.80 3.12
C ASN A 121 13.79 2.45 1.84
N MET A 122 12.59 3.02 1.88
CA MET A 122 12.09 3.80 0.75
C MET A 122 12.98 5.01 0.45
N TYR A 123 13.49 5.68 1.48
CA TYR A 123 14.45 6.78 1.30
C TYR A 123 15.80 6.30 0.75
N TYR A 124 16.39 5.25 1.33
CA TYR A 124 17.69 4.73 0.90
C TYR A 124 17.67 4.20 -0.52
N SER A 125 16.61 3.47 -0.90
CA SER A 125 16.39 3.00 -2.27
C SER A 125 16.33 4.16 -3.27
N ASN A 126 15.55 5.21 -2.96
CA ASN A 126 15.44 6.37 -3.84
C ASN A 126 16.73 7.18 -3.95
N LYS A 127 17.57 7.14 -2.93
CA LYS A 127 18.89 7.79 -2.93
C LYS A 127 19.97 6.96 -3.63
N GLY A 128 19.75 5.67 -3.84
CA GLY A 128 20.76 4.72 -4.30
C GLY A 128 21.77 4.31 -3.21
N ASP A 129 21.46 4.55 -1.93
CA ASP A 129 22.26 4.09 -0.79
C ASP A 129 21.92 2.63 -0.47
N MET A 130 22.46 1.73 -1.30
CA MET A 130 22.17 0.30 -1.20
C MET A 130 22.75 -0.34 0.07
N GLU A 131 23.82 0.17 0.64
CA GLU A 131 24.40 -0.35 1.89
C GLU A 131 23.43 -0.18 3.06
N SER A 132 22.90 1.03 3.25
CA SER A 132 21.91 1.32 4.29
C SER A 132 20.58 0.58 4.03
N PHE A 133 20.19 0.47 2.76
CA PHE A 133 19.02 -0.29 2.34
C PHE A 133 19.15 -1.78 2.73
N ASP A 134 20.25 -2.44 2.32
CA ASP A 134 20.47 -3.87 2.58
C ASP A 134 20.52 -4.15 4.08
N LYS A 135 21.18 -3.29 4.87
CA LYS A 135 21.24 -3.43 6.32
C LYS A 135 19.85 -3.40 6.98
N ASN A 136 18.98 -2.48 6.58
CA ASN A 136 17.62 -2.41 7.11
C ASN A 136 16.74 -3.58 6.60
N TYR A 137 16.94 -3.95 5.34
CA TYR A 137 16.22 -5.06 4.71
C TYR A 137 16.54 -6.40 5.37
N GLU A 138 17.81 -6.69 5.64
CA GLU A 138 18.20 -7.90 6.38
C GLU A 138 17.62 -7.89 7.80
N LYS A 139 17.61 -6.76 8.51
CA LYS A 139 16.94 -6.67 9.82
C LYS A 139 15.44 -6.98 9.75
N LEU A 140 14.74 -6.51 8.71
CA LEU A 140 13.33 -6.85 8.51
C LEU A 140 13.14 -8.36 8.32
N LYS A 141 13.98 -8.99 7.48
CA LYS A 141 13.92 -10.42 7.20
C LYS A 141 14.24 -11.29 8.41
N GLU A 142 15.24 -10.91 9.18
CA GLU A 142 15.72 -11.68 10.34
C GLU A 142 14.77 -11.57 11.54
N LYS A 143 14.31 -10.33 11.85
CA LYS A 143 13.51 -10.08 13.05
C LYS A 143 12.00 -10.19 12.81
N TYR A 144 11.54 -9.93 11.60
CA TYR A 144 10.13 -9.79 11.28
C TYR A 144 9.70 -10.57 10.01
N PRO A 145 10.13 -11.85 9.82
CA PRO A 145 9.95 -12.60 8.56
C PRO A 145 8.48 -12.81 8.20
N ASP A 146 7.59 -12.92 9.19
CA ASP A 146 6.18 -13.22 9.00
C ASP A 146 5.27 -11.97 8.99
N TYR A 147 5.86 -10.78 9.03
CA TYR A 147 5.09 -9.55 8.98
C TYR A 147 4.71 -9.21 7.54
N LEU A 148 3.47 -8.75 7.34
CA LEU A 148 2.99 -8.32 6.02
C LEU A 148 3.94 -7.32 5.37
N ILE A 149 4.38 -6.31 6.13
CA ILE A 149 5.27 -5.25 5.64
C ILE A 149 6.62 -5.80 5.14
N THR A 150 7.13 -6.87 5.75
CA THR A 150 8.36 -7.55 5.30
C THR A 150 8.12 -8.26 3.97
N ARG A 151 7.01 -8.96 3.81
CA ARG A 151 6.65 -9.62 2.54
C ARG A 151 6.47 -8.61 1.42
N ILE A 152 5.86 -7.47 1.71
CA ILE A 152 5.72 -6.37 0.77
C ILE A 152 7.10 -5.80 0.41
N ALA A 153 7.99 -5.55 1.39
CA ALA A 153 9.34 -5.07 1.13
C ALA A 153 10.13 -6.04 0.22
N VAL A 154 10.06 -7.35 0.49
CA VAL A 154 10.67 -8.39 -0.37
C VAL A 154 10.15 -8.30 -1.80
N THR A 155 8.85 -8.16 -1.98
CA THR A 155 8.22 -8.09 -3.31
C THR A 155 8.64 -6.83 -4.07
N TYR A 156 8.76 -5.70 -3.40
CA TYR A 156 9.27 -4.46 -4.01
C TYR A 156 10.74 -4.56 -4.42
N VAL A 157 11.57 -5.23 -3.61
CA VAL A 157 13.00 -5.46 -3.94
C VAL A 157 13.16 -6.36 -5.16
N ILE A 158 12.38 -7.43 -5.24
CA ILE A 158 12.36 -8.32 -6.40
C ILE A 158 11.94 -7.53 -7.65
N GLY A 159 10.95 -6.65 -7.51
CA GLY A 159 10.49 -5.78 -8.57
C GLY A 159 9.59 -6.46 -9.60
N ARG A 160 8.87 -5.63 -10.35
CA ARG A 160 7.86 -6.07 -11.33
C ARG A 160 8.45 -6.99 -12.40
N ASP A 161 9.56 -6.61 -12.98
CA ASP A 161 10.10 -7.33 -14.14
C ASP A 161 10.59 -8.73 -13.78
N ALA A 162 11.15 -8.91 -12.58
CA ALA A 162 11.52 -10.23 -12.09
C ALA A 162 10.28 -11.09 -11.79
N ILE A 163 9.21 -10.51 -11.21
CA ILE A 163 7.94 -11.21 -11.02
C ILE A 163 7.35 -11.63 -12.36
N TRP A 164 7.36 -10.76 -13.36
CA TRP A 164 6.89 -11.07 -14.72
C TRP A 164 7.70 -12.19 -15.38
N ASN A 165 9.02 -12.22 -15.18
CA ASN A 165 9.86 -13.31 -15.66
C ASN A 165 9.50 -14.65 -15.02
N VAL A 166 9.20 -14.67 -13.72
CA VAL A 166 8.68 -15.87 -13.04
C VAL A 166 7.31 -16.24 -13.60
N MET A 167 6.40 -15.28 -13.80
CA MET A 167 5.08 -15.53 -14.37
C MET A 167 5.15 -16.14 -15.79
N LYS A 168 6.09 -15.71 -16.61
CA LYS A 168 6.30 -16.29 -17.95
C LYS A 168 6.73 -17.76 -17.92
N ASN A 169 7.50 -18.17 -16.92
CA ASN A 169 8.05 -19.51 -16.81
C ASN A 169 7.19 -20.44 -15.93
N ASP A 170 6.62 -19.90 -14.86
CA ASP A 170 5.77 -20.61 -13.88
C ASP A 170 4.73 -19.66 -13.29
N GLU A 171 3.70 -19.37 -14.11
CA GLU A 171 2.60 -18.48 -13.73
C GLU A 171 1.91 -18.94 -12.45
N LYS A 172 1.72 -20.25 -12.29
CA LYS A 172 1.02 -20.81 -11.14
C LYS A 172 1.74 -20.49 -9.83
N THR A 173 3.06 -20.69 -9.78
CA THR A 173 3.87 -20.40 -8.59
C THR A 173 3.92 -18.90 -8.29
N ALA A 174 4.08 -18.06 -9.32
CA ALA A 174 4.08 -16.61 -9.16
C ALA A 174 2.74 -16.09 -8.63
N LEU A 175 1.63 -16.54 -9.22
CA LEU A 175 0.27 -16.18 -8.74
C LEU A 175 0.01 -16.70 -7.32
N ALA A 176 0.44 -17.92 -6.99
CA ALA A 176 0.31 -18.43 -5.62
C ALA A 176 1.04 -17.54 -4.61
N THR A 177 2.22 -17.03 -4.96
CA THR A 177 2.98 -16.10 -4.12
C THR A 177 2.24 -14.76 -3.96
N LEU A 178 1.79 -14.13 -5.05
CA LEU A 178 1.03 -12.87 -5.00
C LEU A 178 -0.28 -13.03 -4.22
N ASN A 179 -1.03 -14.11 -4.47
CA ASN A 179 -2.27 -14.42 -3.76
C ASN A 179 -2.04 -14.67 -2.26
N SER A 180 -0.91 -15.30 -1.89
CA SER A 180 -0.54 -15.46 -0.47
C SER A 180 -0.35 -14.10 0.22
N ILE A 181 0.33 -13.14 -0.43
CA ILE A 181 0.52 -11.79 0.13
C ILE A 181 -0.82 -11.03 0.18
N MET A 182 -1.63 -11.11 -0.87
CA MET A 182 -2.98 -10.50 -0.88
C MET A 182 -3.85 -11.07 0.23
N LYS A 183 -3.77 -12.38 0.48
CA LYS A 183 -4.46 -13.01 1.60
C LYS A 183 -3.95 -12.52 2.95
N MET A 184 -2.63 -12.28 3.12
CA MET A 184 -2.10 -11.66 4.34
C MET A 184 -2.67 -10.26 4.56
N CYS A 185 -2.93 -9.49 3.48
CA CYS A 185 -3.62 -8.21 3.59
C CYS A 185 -5.07 -8.37 4.08
N ASP A 186 -5.81 -9.34 3.54
CA ASP A 186 -7.19 -9.63 3.95
C ASP A 186 -7.27 -10.16 5.39
N ASP A 187 -6.35 -11.05 5.77
CA ASP A 187 -6.27 -11.65 7.11
C ASP A 187 -5.60 -10.71 8.13
N LYS A 188 -5.12 -9.53 7.69
CA LYS A 188 -4.47 -8.50 8.52
C LYS A 188 -3.31 -9.05 9.38
N ILE A 189 -2.47 -9.86 8.77
CA ILE A 189 -1.38 -10.55 9.45
C ILE A 189 -0.34 -9.56 9.95
N LYS A 190 -0.18 -9.45 11.29
CA LYS A 190 0.79 -8.56 11.95
C LYS A 190 0.68 -7.08 11.53
N THR A 191 -0.52 -6.64 11.14
CA THR A 191 -0.74 -5.26 10.67
C THR A 191 -0.70 -4.25 11.80
N GLU A 192 -1.26 -4.57 12.97
CA GLU A 192 -1.27 -3.66 14.12
C GLU A 192 0.15 -3.39 14.62
N GLU A 193 0.96 -4.42 14.81
CA GLU A 193 2.36 -4.29 15.27
C GLU A 193 3.25 -3.57 14.24
N SER A 194 2.93 -3.71 12.94
CA SER A 194 3.61 -3.03 11.83
C SER A 194 3.07 -1.62 11.59
N ARG A 195 2.00 -1.22 12.29
CA ARG A 195 1.26 0.04 12.05
C ARG A 195 0.75 0.18 10.61
N ILE A 196 0.30 -0.93 10.04
CA ILE A 196 -0.42 -0.95 8.76
C ILE A 196 -1.91 -0.89 9.06
N SER A 197 -2.57 0.17 8.62
CA SER A 197 -4.03 0.29 8.72
C SER A 197 -4.76 -0.54 7.67
N ASP A 198 -6.07 -0.66 7.81
CA ASP A 198 -6.92 -1.34 6.83
C ASP A 198 -6.81 -0.72 5.44
N GLU A 199 -6.75 0.61 5.38
CA GLU A 199 -6.61 1.35 4.13
C GLU A 199 -5.25 1.08 3.46
N GLN A 200 -4.18 1.01 4.25
CA GLN A 200 -2.84 0.67 3.75
C GLN A 200 -2.73 -0.80 3.34
N ALA A 201 -3.31 -1.71 4.11
CA ALA A 201 -3.36 -3.14 3.75
C ALA A 201 -4.08 -3.32 2.40
N TRP A 202 -5.19 -2.60 2.18
CA TRP A 202 -5.87 -2.61 0.90
C TRP A 202 -5.05 -2.01 -0.24
N ALA A 203 -4.32 -0.89 0.00
CA ALA A 203 -3.39 -0.33 -0.98
C ALA A 203 -2.31 -1.33 -1.40
N TYR A 204 -1.76 -2.07 -0.45
CA TYR A 204 -0.79 -3.13 -0.74
C TYR A 204 -1.41 -4.30 -1.51
N LYS A 205 -2.63 -4.70 -1.16
CA LYS A 205 -3.38 -5.72 -1.92
C LYS A 205 -3.58 -5.31 -3.38
N LEU A 206 -4.00 -4.05 -3.63
CA LEU A 206 -4.13 -3.49 -4.97
C LEU A 206 -2.80 -3.50 -5.72
N THR A 207 -1.70 -3.16 -5.05
CA THR A 207 -0.36 -3.17 -5.67
C THR A 207 0.07 -4.57 -6.05
N MET A 208 -0.13 -5.57 -5.18
CA MET A 208 0.18 -6.96 -5.50
C MET A 208 -0.67 -7.48 -6.65
N GLY A 209 -1.96 -7.16 -6.65
CA GLY A 209 -2.84 -7.51 -7.75
C GLY A 209 -2.47 -6.82 -9.07
N TRP A 210 -1.99 -5.58 -8.99
CA TRP A 210 -1.52 -4.86 -10.17
C TRP A 210 -0.34 -5.54 -10.86
N PHE A 211 0.55 -6.23 -10.15
CA PHE A 211 1.61 -7.00 -10.79
C PHE A 211 1.06 -8.10 -11.71
N ALA A 212 0.02 -8.82 -11.29
CA ALA A 212 -0.63 -9.84 -12.11
C ALA A 212 -1.44 -9.22 -13.25
N ILE A 213 -2.26 -8.22 -12.95
CA ILE A 213 -3.09 -7.53 -13.95
C ILE A 213 -2.23 -6.93 -15.06
N SER A 214 -1.18 -6.20 -14.71
CA SER A 214 -0.29 -5.57 -15.67
C SER A 214 0.50 -6.59 -16.50
N PHE A 215 0.84 -7.75 -15.93
CA PHE A 215 1.39 -8.87 -16.70
C PHE A 215 0.41 -9.37 -17.75
N TYR A 216 -0.83 -9.68 -17.38
CA TYR A 216 -1.86 -10.12 -18.32
C TYR A 216 -2.10 -9.11 -19.43
N LEU A 217 -2.17 -7.82 -19.09
CA LEU A 217 -2.34 -6.75 -20.08
C LEU A 217 -1.15 -6.68 -21.05
N ASN A 218 0.09 -6.85 -20.55
CA ASN A 218 1.29 -6.85 -21.39
C ASN A 218 1.34 -8.06 -22.34
N GLU A 219 0.81 -9.20 -21.92
CA GLU A 219 0.73 -10.42 -22.73
C GLU A 219 -0.56 -10.47 -23.61
N ASN A 220 -1.30 -9.36 -23.73
CA ASN A 220 -2.59 -9.24 -24.44
C ASN A 220 -3.67 -10.23 -23.95
N ARG A 221 -3.64 -10.57 -22.66
CA ARG A 221 -4.57 -11.46 -21.99
C ARG A 221 -5.60 -10.64 -21.19
N THR A 222 -6.33 -9.77 -21.90
CA THR A 222 -7.27 -8.81 -21.29
C THR A 222 -8.36 -9.50 -20.46
N GLN A 223 -8.87 -10.66 -20.94
CA GLN A 223 -9.89 -11.42 -20.22
C GLN A 223 -9.36 -11.89 -18.84
N ASP A 224 -8.14 -12.43 -18.81
CA ASP A 224 -7.53 -12.92 -17.57
C ASP A 224 -7.29 -11.76 -16.59
N ALA A 225 -6.88 -10.59 -17.08
CA ALA A 225 -6.72 -9.38 -16.27
C ALA A 225 -8.03 -8.93 -15.62
N ILE A 226 -9.13 -8.92 -16.39
CA ILE A 226 -10.46 -8.51 -15.91
C ILE A 226 -11.01 -9.53 -14.91
N ASP A 227 -10.89 -10.82 -15.22
CA ASP A 227 -11.38 -11.88 -14.34
C ASP A 227 -10.60 -11.88 -13.03
N PHE A 228 -9.27 -11.74 -13.07
CA PHE A 228 -8.42 -11.62 -11.89
C PHE A 228 -8.81 -10.42 -11.01
N TYR A 229 -9.03 -9.23 -11.63
CA TYR A 229 -9.47 -8.05 -10.88
C TYR A 229 -10.82 -8.28 -10.22
N TYR A 230 -11.80 -8.78 -10.96
CA TYR A 230 -13.15 -9.01 -10.45
C TYR A 230 -13.17 -10.01 -9.29
N GLU A 231 -12.44 -11.11 -9.41
CA GLU A 231 -12.36 -12.15 -8.38
C GLU A 231 -11.71 -11.68 -7.07
N ASN A 232 -10.73 -10.78 -7.16
CA ASN A 232 -9.95 -10.38 -5.99
C ASN A 232 -10.40 -9.07 -5.35
N PHE A 233 -11.06 -8.16 -6.08
CA PHE A 233 -11.30 -6.79 -5.62
C PHE A 233 -12.77 -6.37 -5.66
N GLU A 234 -13.66 -7.17 -6.22
CA GLU A 234 -15.08 -6.84 -6.33
C GLU A 234 -15.98 -7.87 -5.65
N GLY A 235 -17.28 -7.65 -5.67
CA GLY A 235 -18.29 -8.52 -5.04
C GLY A 235 -18.09 -8.62 -3.52
N LYS A 236 -17.97 -9.82 -3.01
CA LYS A 236 -17.76 -10.09 -1.56
C LYS A 236 -16.41 -9.62 -1.02
N ASN A 237 -15.47 -9.36 -1.91
CA ASN A 237 -14.11 -8.91 -1.57
C ASN A 237 -13.99 -7.37 -1.60
N LYS A 238 -15.07 -6.67 -1.97
CA LYS A 238 -15.10 -5.20 -1.97
C LYS A 238 -15.02 -4.67 -0.54
N PRO A 239 -14.11 -3.73 -0.24
CA PRO A 239 -13.95 -3.19 1.11
C PRO A 239 -15.01 -2.11 1.41
N SER A 240 -14.94 -1.53 2.61
CA SER A 240 -15.79 -0.41 3.02
C SER A 240 -15.57 0.83 2.14
N GLU A 241 -16.57 1.72 2.11
CA GLU A 241 -16.49 2.98 1.36
C GLU A 241 -15.33 3.89 1.84
N GLU A 242 -14.96 3.83 3.12
CA GLU A 242 -13.82 4.60 3.66
C GLU A 242 -12.49 4.11 3.06
N ILE A 243 -12.28 2.79 2.99
CA ILE A 243 -11.10 2.19 2.37
C ILE A 243 -11.05 2.50 0.87
N LEU A 244 -12.21 2.45 0.18
CA LEU A 244 -12.28 2.81 -1.24
C LEU A 244 -11.98 4.28 -1.47
N TYR A 245 -12.46 5.18 -0.62
CA TYR A 245 -12.17 6.61 -0.72
C TYR A 245 -10.68 6.90 -0.55
N TYR A 246 -10.03 6.27 0.45
CA TYR A 246 -8.59 6.41 0.67
C TYR A 246 -7.76 5.96 -0.55
N ASN A 247 -8.21 4.90 -1.23
CA ASN A 247 -7.50 4.29 -2.37
C ASN A 247 -8.15 4.64 -3.73
N ARG A 248 -8.99 5.67 -3.81
CA ARG A 248 -9.83 5.96 -4.99
C ARG A 248 -9.03 6.14 -6.28
N TYR A 249 -7.86 6.77 -6.22
CA TYR A 249 -7.05 6.99 -7.41
C TYR A 249 -6.44 5.69 -7.95
N GLN A 250 -5.82 4.88 -7.08
CA GLN A 250 -5.22 3.60 -7.49
C GLN A 250 -6.28 2.66 -8.07
N ASN A 251 -7.44 2.61 -7.43
CA ASN A 251 -8.56 1.80 -7.88
C ASN A 251 -9.09 2.28 -9.25
N TRP A 252 -9.28 3.59 -9.40
CA TRP A 252 -9.64 4.21 -10.68
C TRP A 252 -8.61 3.93 -11.77
N TYR A 253 -7.33 4.05 -11.47
CA TYR A 253 -6.26 3.79 -12.42
C TYR A 253 -6.33 2.36 -12.97
N ILE A 254 -6.41 1.35 -12.09
CA ILE A 254 -6.52 -0.06 -12.49
C ILE A 254 -7.75 -0.26 -13.39
N LYS A 255 -8.91 0.23 -12.98
CA LYS A 255 -10.16 0.13 -13.75
C LYS A 255 -10.05 0.81 -15.12
N SER A 256 -9.39 1.96 -15.19
CA SER A 256 -9.20 2.68 -16.44
C SER A 256 -8.31 1.92 -17.43
N GLU A 257 -7.24 1.27 -16.95
CA GLU A 257 -6.38 0.45 -17.79
C GLU A 257 -7.09 -0.81 -18.31
N LEU A 258 -7.88 -1.48 -17.46
CA LEU A 258 -8.74 -2.60 -17.88
C LEU A 258 -9.77 -2.19 -18.92
N ALA A 259 -10.41 -1.02 -18.74
CA ALA A 259 -11.38 -0.50 -19.70
C ALA A 259 -10.74 -0.15 -21.05
N LYS A 260 -9.54 0.45 -21.04
CA LYS A 260 -8.77 0.74 -22.27
C LYS A 260 -8.42 -0.54 -23.01
N ALA A 261 -7.88 -1.54 -22.32
CA ALA A 261 -7.52 -2.82 -22.93
C ALA A 261 -8.75 -3.52 -23.53
N ASN A 262 -9.86 -3.60 -22.80
CA ASN A 262 -11.09 -4.18 -23.28
C ASN A 262 -11.65 -3.45 -24.51
N LYS A 263 -11.52 -2.12 -24.58
CA LYS A 263 -11.92 -1.35 -25.75
C LYS A 263 -11.06 -1.67 -26.99
N ASN A 264 -9.77 -1.94 -26.79
CA ASN A 264 -8.88 -2.33 -27.87
C ASN A 264 -9.24 -3.71 -28.44
N ASP A 265 -9.77 -4.61 -27.61
CA ASP A 265 -10.23 -5.95 -28.03
C ASP A 265 -11.58 -5.95 -28.76
N PHE A 266 -12.29 -4.83 -28.78
CA PHE A 266 -13.62 -4.73 -29.40
C PHE A 266 -13.65 -5.23 -30.85
N TYR A 267 -12.63 -4.88 -31.64
CA TYR A 267 -12.54 -5.27 -33.05
C TYR A 267 -12.14 -6.74 -33.25
N ASN A 268 -11.53 -7.36 -32.24
CA ASN A 268 -11.04 -8.73 -32.31
C ASN A 268 -12.12 -9.73 -31.85
N ASN A 269 -12.92 -9.38 -30.84
CA ASN A 269 -13.97 -10.26 -30.32
C ASN A 269 -15.11 -9.50 -29.62
N LYS A 270 -16.10 -9.07 -30.40
CA LYS A 270 -17.25 -8.30 -29.91
C LYS A 270 -18.01 -8.95 -28.74
N LYS A 271 -18.17 -10.29 -28.74
CA LYS A 271 -18.88 -10.99 -27.65
C LYS A 271 -18.11 -10.93 -26.33
N VAL A 272 -16.79 -11.08 -26.38
CA VAL A 272 -15.91 -10.95 -25.21
C VAL A 272 -15.96 -9.51 -24.68
N PHE A 273 -15.87 -8.53 -25.59
CA PHE A 273 -16.00 -7.11 -25.24
C PHE A 273 -17.32 -6.82 -24.50
N GLU A 274 -18.45 -7.27 -25.03
CA GLU A 274 -19.78 -7.02 -24.42
C GLU A 274 -19.89 -7.66 -23.03
N LYS A 275 -19.40 -8.89 -22.86
CA LYS A 275 -19.34 -9.57 -21.57
C LYS A 275 -18.47 -8.80 -20.57
N ASN A 276 -17.30 -8.35 -20.99
CA ASN A 276 -16.37 -7.61 -20.14
C ASN A 276 -16.88 -6.21 -19.84
N LEU A 277 -17.54 -5.55 -20.81
CA LEU A 277 -18.14 -4.24 -20.61
C LEU A 277 -19.20 -4.26 -19.49
N ASN A 278 -20.00 -5.31 -19.41
CA ASN A 278 -20.95 -5.46 -18.31
C ASN A 278 -20.25 -5.62 -16.96
N LYS A 279 -19.17 -6.43 -16.88
CA LYS A 279 -18.34 -6.53 -15.66
C LYS A 279 -17.72 -5.17 -15.30
N ILE A 280 -17.10 -4.47 -16.26
CA ILE A 280 -16.46 -3.18 -16.02
C ILE A 280 -17.46 -2.10 -15.59
N LYS A 281 -18.67 -2.10 -16.12
CA LYS A 281 -19.74 -1.16 -15.69
C LYS A 281 -20.24 -1.42 -14.27
N MET A 282 -20.10 -2.66 -13.78
CA MET A 282 -20.44 -3.03 -12.40
C MET A 282 -19.30 -2.68 -11.43
N LEU A 283 -18.10 -2.36 -11.96
CA LEU A 283 -16.95 -1.87 -11.19
C LEU A 283 -17.09 -0.38 -10.89
#